data_ec701aa53ffa3169d47bd20acf330bb6
#
_entry.id   ec701aa53ffa3169d47bd20acf330bb6
#
_cell.length_a   1.000
_cell.length_b   1.000
_cell.length_c   1.000
_cell.angle_alpha   90.00
_cell.angle_beta   90.00
_cell.angle_gamma   90.00
#
_symmetry.space_group_name_H-M   'P 1'
#
loop_
_entity.id
_entity.type
_entity.pdbx_description
1 polymer ?
#
loop_
_entity_poly.entity_id
_entity_poly.type
_entity_poly.pdbx_seq_one_letter_code
_entity_poly.pdbx_strand_id
1 'polypeptide(L)'
;MGQALPKPALRPLLPADVPVLAAIFVAAVEELTGEDYSEAQQQAWASAADDEEAFGKRLAGQLTLVATLQNSPVGFASLRGADHIDLLYVHPSAVGQGVASMLCDALEKLAGARGAKSLSVDASDNAQEFFSKRGYVATRRNTVTINGEWLANTTMQKTLAAAPAPGAAT
;
A
#
# COMPACT_ATOMS: atom_id res chain seq x y z
N MET A 1 -30.55 -14.10 -13.94
CA MET A 1 -30.14 -13.69 -12.59
C MET A 1 -28.65 -13.56 -12.52
N GLY A 2 -28.16 -12.36 -12.32
CA GLY A 2 -26.75 -12.11 -12.25
C GLY A 2 -26.17 -12.65 -10.95
N GLN A 3 -25.03 -13.34 -11.01
CA GLN A 3 -24.26 -13.66 -9.83
C GLN A 3 -23.65 -12.36 -9.29
N ALA A 4 -23.62 -12.21 -7.96
CA ALA A 4 -22.94 -11.11 -7.34
C ALA A 4 -21.44 -11.15 -7.71
N LEU A 5 -20.85 -9.99 -8.06
CA LEU A 5 -19.42 -9.90 -8.31
C LEU A 5 -18.66 -10.28 -7.04
N PRO A 6 -17.54 -11.01 -7.15
CA PRO A 6 -16.72 -11.34 -6.00
C PRO A 6 -16.31 -10.06 -5.27
N LYS A 7 -16.40 -10.07 -3.94
CA LYS A 7 -15.94 -8.96 -3.12
C LYS A 7 -14.57 -9.27 -2.57
N PRO A 8 -13.66 -8.27 -2.54
CA PRO A 8 -12.38 -8.47 -1.89
C PRO A 8 -12.55 -8.71 -0.39
N ALA A 9 -11.64 -9.49 0.16
CA ALA A 9 -11.55 -9.73 1.59
C ALA A 9 -10.13 -9.41 2.06
N LEU A 10 -9.97 -9.13 3.34
CA LEU A 10 -8.67 -8.87 3.94
C LEU A 10 -8.33 -9.96 4.94
N ARG A 11 -7.05 -10.29 5.01
CA ARG A 11 -6.50 -11.17 6.03
C ARG A 11 -5.05 -10.79 6.37
N PRO A 12 -4.52 -11.25 7.52
CA PRO A 12 -3.11 -11.05 7.82
C PRO A 12 -2.20 -11.79 6.84
N LEU A 13 -0.95 -11.32 6.75
CA LEU A 13 0.10 -11.98 5.99
C LEU A 13 0.35 -13.40 6.50
N LEU A 14 0.52 -14.33 5.57
CA LEU A 14 1.03 -15.67 5.84
C LEU A 14 2.42 -15.81 5.18
N PRO A 15 3.35 -16.58 5.77
CA PRO A 15 4.67 -16.76 5.17
C PRO A 15 4.63 -17.25 3.71
N ALA A 16 3.66 -18.08 3.36
CA ALA A 16 3.50 -18.59 2.00
C ALA A 16 3.07 -17.53 0.99
N ASP A 17 2.62 -16.35 1.44
CA ASP A 17 2.18 -15.28 0.54
C ASP A 17 3.35 -14.55 -0.13
N VAL A 18 4.55 -14.62 0.43
CA VAL A 18 5.68 -13.77 0.01
C VAL A 18 5.94 -13.85 -1.51
N PRO A 19 6.05 -15.04 -2.12
CA PRO A 19 6.29 -15.10 -3.57
C PRO A 19 5.19 -14.42 -4.40
N VAL A 20 3.92 -14.61 -4.05
CA VAL A 20 2.83 -14.01 -4.80
C VAL A 20 2.76 -12.49 -4.57
N LEU A 21 3.06 -12.02 -3.38
CA LEU A 21 3.10 -10.58 -3.11
C LEU A 21 4.27 -9.92 -3.83
N ALA A 22 5.41 -10.58 -3.92
CA ALA A 22 6.53 -10.11 -4.73
C ALA A 22 6.12 -9.97 -6.21
N ALA A 23 5.40 -10.96 -6.75
CA ALA A 23 4.89 -10.90 -8.11
C ALA A 23 3.87 -9.78 -8.32
N ILE A 24 2.98 -9.55 -7.35
CA ILE A 24 2.01 -8.44 -7.39
C ILE A 24 2.76 -7.10 -7.41
N PHE A 25 3.77 -6.94 -6.56
CA PHE A 25 4.59 -5.74 -6.50
C PHE A 25 5.24 -5.44 -7.84
N VAL A 26 5.91 -6.42 -8.44
CA VAL A 26 6.58 -6.28 -9.73
C VAL A 26 5.58 -5.93 -10.83
N ALA A 27 4.46 -6.66 -10.92
CA ALA A 27 3.43 -6.41 -11.92
C ALA A 27 2.84 -5.01 -11.78
N ALA A 28 2.55 -4.57 -10.56
CA ALA A 28 2.01 -3.23 -10.32
C ALA A 28 3.00 -2.14 -10.76
N VAL A 29 4.28 -2.28 -10.41
CA VAL A 29 5.29 -1.31 -10.81
C VAL A 29 5.43 -1.26 -12.34
N GLU A 30 5.56 -2.41 -12.98
CA GLU A 30 5.82 -2.47 -14.42
C GLU A 30 4.62 -2.03 -15.26
N GLU A 31 3.41 -2.35 -14.85
CA GLU A 31 2.23 -2.12 -15.66
C GLU A 31 1.45 -0.85 -15.32
N LEU A 32 1.61 -0.30 -14.10
CA LEU A 32 0.78 0.83 -13.65
C LEU A 32 1.52 2.15 -13.54
N THR A 33 2.84 2.18 -13.72
CA THR A 33 3.64 3.39 -13.45
C THR A 33 4.32 3.98 -14.68
N GLY A 34 4.10 3.43 -15.86
CA GLY A 34 4.83 3.82 -17.07
C GLY A 34 4.53 5.22 -17.59
N GLU A 35 3.43 5.85 -17.17
CA GLU A 35 3.13 7.24 -17.54
C GLU A 35 3.99 8.24 -16.76
N ASP A 36 4.45 7.86 -15.56
CA ASP A 36 5.17 8.76 -14.65
C ASP A 36 6.65 8.42 -14.50
N TYR A 37 7.03 7.18 -14.81
CA TYR A 37 8.39 6.68 -14.62
C TYR A 37 8.90 5.99 -15.89
N SER A 38 10.20 6.16 -16.16
CA SER A 38 10.87 5.48 -17.28
C SER A 38 10.99 3.99 -17.01
N GLU A 39 11.26 3.22 -18.05
CA GLU A 39 11.51 1.78 -17.93
C GLU A 39 12.68 1.49 -16.98
N ALA A 40 13.77 2.27 -17.06
CA ALA A 40 14.90 2.10 -16.15
C ALA A 40 14.51 2.37 -14.70
N GLN A 41 13.69 3.39 -14.45
CA GLN A 41 13.17 3.68 -13.11
C GLN A 41 12.26 2.57 -12.61
N GLN A 42 11.39 2.05 -13.46
CA GLN A 42 10.51 0.94 -13.10
C GLN A 42 11.30 -0.32 -12.75
N GLN A 43 12.33 -0.65 -13.52
CA GLN A 43 13.18 -1.80 -13.24
C GLN A 43 13.92 -1.65 -11.92
N ALA A 44 14.47 -0.47 -11.66
CA ALA A 44 15.13 -0.18 -10.39
C ALA A 44 14.16 -0.32 -9.21
N TRP A 45 12.97 0.20 -9.34
CA TRP A 45 11.93 0.11 -8.31
C TRP A 45 11.52 -1.35 -8.06
N ALA A 46 11.23 -2.09 -9.15
CA ALA A 46 10.81 -3.50 -9.05
C ALA A 46 11.90 -4.39 -8.44
N SER A 47 13.17 -3.99 -8.53
CA SER A 47 14.27 -4.77 -7.96
C SER A 47 14.20 -4.93 -6.45
N ALA A 48 13.40 -4.12 -5.76
CA ALA A 48 13.17 -4.26 -4.32
C ALA A 48 12.57 -5.62 -3.94
N ALA A 49 11.97 -6.34 -4.87
CA ALA A 49 11.41 -7.68 -4.65
C ALA A 49 12.29 -8.80 -5.20
N ASP A 50 13.47 -8.50 -5.75
CA ASP A 50 14.36 -9.51 -6.32
C ASP A 50 14.87 -10.52 -5.29
N ASP A 51 15.14 -10.05 -4.07
CA ASP A 51 15.50 -10.90 -2.96
C ASP A 51 14.25 -11.20 -2.15
N GLU A 52 13.62 -12.35 -2.43
CA GLU A 52 12.37 -12.75 -1.74
C GLU A 52 12.53 -12.88 -0.24
N GLU A 53 13.70 -13.32 0.22
CA GLU A 53 13.95 -13.45 1.66
C GLU A 53 13.95 -12.07 2.33
N ALA A 54 14.63 -11.10 1.77
CA ALA A 54 14.66 -9.74 2.28
C ALA A 54 13.28 -9.08 2.19
N PHE A 55 12.58 -9.29 1.10
CA PHE A 55 11.21 -8.78 0.91
C PHE A 55 10.27 -9.39 1.95
N GLY A 56 10.37 -10.69 2.19
CA GLY A 56 9.58 -11.39 3.20
C GLY A 56 9.86 -10.89 4.62
N LYS A 57 11.12 -10.63 4.95
CA LYS A 57 11.49 -10.05 6.24
C LYS A 57 10.91 -8.65 6.44
N ARG A 58 10.91 -7.85 5.39
CA ARG A 58 10.30 -6.51 5.42
C ARG A 58 8.81 -6.60 5.72
N LEU A 59 8.09 -7.47 5.01
CA LEU A 59 6.66 -7.67 5.22
C LEU A 59 6.34 -8.22 6.61
N ALA A 60 7.12 -9.20 7.08
CA ALA A 60 6.92 -9.83 8.38
C ALA A 60 7.25 -8.89 9.55
N GLY A 61 8.16 -7.94 9.34
CA GLY A 61 8.55 -6.94 10.35
C GLY A 61 7.55 -5.80 10.48
N GLN A 62 6.51 -5.76 9.65
CA GLN A 62 5.49 -4.72 9.64
C GLN A 62 4.12 -5.34 9.82
N LEU A 63 3.12 -4.50 10.13
CA LEU A 63 1.74 -4.94 10.04
C LEU A 63 1.35 -4.99 8.56
N THR A 64 1.19 -6.19 8.03
CA THR A 64 0.91 -6.41 6.60
C THR A 64 -0.44 -7.10 6.43
N LEU A 65 -1.29 -6.50 5.58
CA LEU A 65 -2.59 -7.04 5.21
C LEU A 65 -2.56 -7.51 3.76
N VAL A 66 -3.20 -8.63 3.50
CA VAL A 66 -3.35 -9.20 2.17
C VAL A 66 -4.82 -9.10 1.76
N ALA A 67 -5.05 -8.52 0.59
CA ALA A 67 -6.38 -8.49 -0.03
C ALA A 67 -6.52 -9.67 -0.98
N THR A 68 -7.65 -10.36 -0.88
CA THR A 68 -7.94 -11.52 -1.72
C THR A 68 -9.23 -11.34 -2.50
N LEU A 69 -9.29 -11.95 -3.67
CA LEU A 69 -10.52 -12.16 -4.43
C LEU A 69 -10.64 -13.67 -4.66
N GLN A 70 -11.76 -14.24 -4.24
CA GLN A 70 -11.97 -15.70 -4.35
C GLN A 70 -10.78 -16.49 -3.75
N ASN A 71 -10.31 -16.05 -2.59
CA ASN A 71 -9.18 -16.61 -1.84
C ASN A 71 -7.80 -16.46 -2.49
N SER A 72 -7.69 -15.77 -3.62
CA SER A 72 -6.41 -15.51 -4.26
C SER A 72 -5.90 -14.09 -3.91
N PRO A 73 -4.65 -13.93 -3.48
CA PRO A 73 -4.11 -12.60 -3.22
C PRO A 73 -4.11 -11.74 -4.48
N VAL A 74 -4.61 -10.50 -4.36
CA VAL A 74 -4.66 -9.51 -5.45
C VAL A 74 -4.06 -8.17 -5.07
N GLY A 75 -3.72 -7.98 -3.80
CA GLY A 75 -3.11 -6.74 -3.33
C GLY A 75 -2.63 -6.91 -1.90
N PHE A 76 -1.85 -5.95 -1.45
CA PHE A 76 -1.36 -5.94 -0.08
C PHE A 76 -0.97 -4.53 0.34
N ALA A 77 -0.93 -4.31 1.64
CA ALA A 77 -0.47 -3.06 2.20
C ALA A 77 0.22 -3.31 3.52
N SER A 78 1.18 -2.48 3.85
CA SER A 78 1.90 -2.60 5.11
C SER A 78 2.04 -1.26 5.82
N LEU A 79 2.01 -1.34 7.15
CA LEU A 79 2.20 -0.21 8.04
C LEU A 79 3.54 -0.36 8.74
N ARG A 80 4.44 0.58 8.50
CA ARG A 80 5.73 0.64 9.17
C ARG A 80 5.59 1.46 10.45
N GLY A 81 5.93 0.86 11.57
CA GLY A 81 5.66 1.49 12.85
C GLY A 81 4.16 1.65 13.05
N ALA A 82 3.73 2.74 13.67
CA ALA A 82 2.32 2.99 13.97
C ALA A 82 1.64 3.93 12.97
N ASP A 83 2.39 4.65 12.14
CA ASP A 83 1.88 5.84 11.47
C ASP A 83 2.41 6.08 10.04
N HIS A 84 3.03 5.08 9.41
CA HIS A 84 3.54 5.24 8.04
C HIS A 84 3.15 4.07 7.14
N ILE A 85 2.47 4.36 6.03
CA ILE A 85 2.20 3.35 5.00
C ILE A 85 3.49 3.13 4.21
N ASP A 86 4.05 1.91 4.32
CA ASP A 86 5.28 1.56 3.62
C ASP A 86 5.01 1.01 2.22
N LEU A 87 4.01 0.14 2.10
CA LEU A 87 3.66 -0.52 0.85
C LEU A 87 2.14 -0.51 0.66
N LEU A 88 1.70 -0.27 -0.57
CA LEU A 88 0.31 -0.40 -1.00
C LEU A 88 0.33 -0.72 -2.50
N TYR A 89 0.06 -1.97 -2.84
CA TYR A 89 0.13 -2.45 -4.22
C TYR A 89 -1.07 -3.35 -4.54
N VAL A 90 -1.62 -3.17 -5.73
CA VAL A 90 -2.73 -3.98 -6.25
C VAL A 90 -2.32 -4.54 -7.60
N HIS A 91 -2.58 -5.82 -7.82
CA HIS A 91 -2.30 -6.44 -9.12
C HIS A 91 -3.08 -5.70 -10.21
N PRO A 92 -2.48 -5.46 -11.38
CA PRO A 92 -3.16 -4.73 -12.47
C PRO A 92 -4.52 -5.31 -12.85
N SER A 93 -4.70 -6.63 -12.78
CA SER A 93 -5.98 -7.29 -13.08
C SER A 93 -7.10 -6.96 -12.10
N ALA A 94 -6.78 -6.45 -10.91
CA ALA A 94 -7.75 -6.13 -9.86
C ALA A 94 -7.93 -4.63 -9.63
N VAL A 95 -7.29 -3.79 -10.44
CA VAL A 95 -7.44 -2.33 -10.35
C VAL A 95 -8.88 -1.93 -10.69
N GLY A 96 -9.41 -0.93 -10.00
CA GLY A 96 -10.76 -0.45 -10.21
C GLY A 96 -11.85 -1.22 -9.46
N GLN A 97 -11.46 -2.17 -8.61
CA GLN A 97 -12.40 -3.00 -7.84
C GLN A 97 -12.45 -2.62 -6.35
N GLY A 98 -11.88 -1.48 -5.98
CA GLY A 98 -11.92 -0.99 -4.60
C GLY A 98 -10.90 -1.63 -3.66
N VAL A 99 -9.95 -2.41 -4.17
CA VAL A 99 -8.96 -3.12 -3.34
C VAL A 99 -8.05 -2.14 -2.59
N ALA A 100 -7.50 -1.15 -3.30
CA ALA A 100 -6.63 -0.16 -2.66
C ALA A 100 -7.35 0.64 -1.58
N SER A 101 -8.60 1.04 -1.85
CA SER A 101 -9.42 1.76 -0.87
C SER A 101 -9.69 0.94 0.36
N MET A 102 -10.00 -0.34 0.18
CA MET A 102 -10.24 -1.26 1.31
C MET A 102 -9.00 -1.45 2.16
N LEU A 103 -7.83 -1.65 1.53
CA LEU A 103 -6.56 -1.77 2.22
C LEU A 103 -6.23 -0.49 3.01
N CYS A 104 -6.39 0.67 2.37
CA CYS A 104 -6.10 1.95 3.00
C CYS A 104 -7.05 2.23 4.17
N ASP A 105 -8.35 1.95 4.03
CA ASP A 105 -9.32 2.07 5.13
C ASP A 105 -8.89 1.24 6.33
N ALA A 106 -8.45 0.00 6.10
CA ALA A 106 -8.02 -0.89 7.17
C ALA A 106 -6.77 -0.37 7.87
N LEU A 107 -5.78 0.12 7.10
CA LEU A 107 -4.57 0.70 7.70
C LEU A 107 -4.89 1.96 8.52
N GLU A 108 -5.80 2.80 8.04
CA GLU A 108 -6.21 4.00 8.78
C GLU A 108 -6.86 3.63 10.11
N LYS A 109 -7.74 2.63 10.11
CA LYS A 109 -8.38 2.14 11.34
C LYS A 109 -7.37 1.52 12.31
N LEU A 110 -6.44 0.73 11.81
CA LEU A 110 -5.42 0.07 12.63
C LEU A 110 -4.43 1.09 13.21
N ALA A 111 -4.01 2.07 12.42
CA ALA A 111 -3.14 3.14 12.91
C ALA A 111 -3.83 3.95 14.01
N GLY A 112 -5.08 4.33 13.81
CA GLY A 112 -5.88 5.03 14.82
C GLY A 112 -6.06 4.22 16.09
N ALA A 113 -6.33 2.92 15.97
CA ALA A 113 -6.47 2.02 17.12
C ALA A 113 -5.17 1.89 17.91
N ARG A 114 -4.02 2.08 17.27
CA ARG A 114 -2.70 2.08 17.91
C ARG A 114 -2.30 3.44 18.47
N GLY A 115 -3.19 4.41 18.41
CA GLY A 115 -2.96 5.75 18.98
C GLY A 115 -2.35 6.75 18.01
N ALA A 116 -2.20 6.42 16.73
CA ALA A 116 -1.69 7.37 15.75
C ALA A 116 -2.69 8.49 15.51
N LYS A 117 -2.22 9.73 15.53
CA LYS A 117 -3.04 10.92 15.27
C LYS A 117 -3.06 11.27 13.78
N SER A 118 -2.08 10.81 13.04
CA SER A 118 -1.95 11.02 11.61
C SER A 118 -1.30 9.80 10.98
N LEU A 119 -1.48 9.67 9.67
CA LEU A 119 -0.89 8.60 8.87
C LEU A 119 -0.18 9.26 7.69
N SER A 120 1.06 8.85 7.45
CA SER A 120 1.86 9.37 6.34
C SER A 120 2.13 8.28 5.30
N VAL A 121 2.45 8.71 4.10
CA VAL A 121 2.84 7.86 2.98
C VAL A 121 3.80 8.66 2.09
N ASP A 122 4.79 7.96 1.51
CA ASP A 122 5.60 8.53 0.43
C ASP A 122 4.97 8.03 -0.88
N ALA A 123 4.04 8.82 -1.42
CA ALA A 123 3.24 8.44 -2.57
C ALA A 123 4.03 8.62 -3.85
N SER A 124 4.07 7.57 -4.67
CA SER A 124 4.56 7.67 -6.04
C SER A 124 3.68 8.62 -6.86
N ASP A 125 4.20 9.13 -7.97
CA ASP A 125 3.46 10.09 -8.79
C ASP A 125 2.15 9.51 -9.32
N ASN A 126 2.13 8.22 -9.65
CA ASN A 126 0.91 7.55 -10.11
C ASN A 126 -0.12 7.32 -8.99
N ALA A 127 0.29 7.36 -7.72
CA ALA A 127 -0.59 7.14 -6.58
C ALA A 127 -1.06 8.43 -5.91
N GLN A 128 -0.45 9.56 -6.24
CA GLN A 128 -0.72 10.83 -5.54
C GLN A 128 -2.19 11.23 -5.61
N GLU A 129 -2.84 11.08 -6.76
CA GLU A 129 -4.26 11.42 -6.91
C GLU A 129 -5.14 10.55 -6.01
N PHE A 130 -4.85 9.25 -5.93
CA PHE A 130 -5.58 8.34 -5.05
C PHE A 130 -5.54 8.82 -3.60
N PHE A 131 -4.36 9.16 -3.09
CA PHE A 131 -4.23 9.63 -1.72
C PHE A 131 -4.86 11.02 -1.52
N SER A 132 -4.73 11.93 -2.49
CA SER A 132 -5.39 13.24 -2.41
C SER A 132 -6.89 13.13 -2.27
N LYS A 133 -7.51 12.23 -3.03
CA LYS A 133 -8.96 11.99 -2.95
C LYS A 133 -9.39 11.40 -1.61
N ARG A 134 -8.47 10.77 -0.89
CA ARG A 134 -8.75 10.21 0.43
C ARG A 134 -8.46 11.19 1.57
N GLY A 135 -8.07 12.42 1.27
CA GLY A 135 -7.82 13.46 2.26
C GLY A 135 -6.37 13.59 2.70
N TYR A 136 -5.44 12.91 2.02
CA TYR A 136 -4.02 13.11 2.28
C TYR A 136 -3.55 14.40 1.61
N VAL A 137 -2.71 15.15 2.31
CA VAL A 137 -2.18 16.44 1.86
C VAL A 137 -0.67 16.31 1.67
N ALA A 138 -0.17 16.80 0.53
CA ALA A 138 1.24 16.79 0.23
C ALA A 138 2.00 17.71 1.19
N THR A 139 3.07 17.20 1.79
CA THR A 139 3.91 17.95 2.74
C THR A 139 5.33 18.17 2.23
N ARG A 140 5.84 17.30 1.37
CA ARG A 140 7.21 17.40 0.88
C ARG A 140 7.40 16.61 -0.41
N ARG A 141 8.13 17.21 -1.36
CA ARG A 141 8.58 16.50 -2.56
C ARG A 141 9.94 15.86 -2.27
N ASN A 142 10.10 14.61 -2.67
CA ASN A 142 11.31 13.84 -2.43
C ASN A 142 11.89 13.29 -3.74
N THR A 143 13.20 13.07 -3.72
CA THR A 143 13.88 12.26 -4.71
C THR A 143 14.61 11.14 -3.97
N VAL A 144 14.35 9.90 -4.35
CA VAL A 144 15.00 8.73 -3.76
C VAL A 144 15.85 8.05 -4.80
N THR A 145 16.96 7.46 -4.37
CA THR A 145 17.85 6.70 -5.24
C THR A 145 17.61 5.22 -5.00
N ILE A 146 17.27 4.49 -6.06
CA ILE A 146 17.06 3.04 -6.02
C ILE A 146 17.89 2.46 -7.17
N ASN A 147 18.85 1.59 -6.85
CA ASN A 147 19.66 0.89 -7.83
C ASN A 147 20.24 1.83 -8.92
N GLY A 148 20.75 2.98 -8.49
CA GLY A 148 21.36 3.96 -9.39
C GLY A 148 20.40 4.87 -10.15
N GLU A 149 19.09 4.67 -10.00
CA GLU A 149 18.07 5.52 -10.62
C GLU A 149 17.45 6.46 -9.58
N TRP A 150 17.10 7.66 -10.01
CA TRP A 150 16.43 8.64 -9.17
C TRP A 150 14.93 8.60 -9.46
N LEU A 151 14.13 8.41 -8.41
CA LEU A 151 12.68 8.40 -8.49
C LEU A 151 12.12 9.48 -7.59
N ALA A 152 11.18 10.25 -8.13
CA ALA A 152 10.48 11.26 -7.34
C ALA A 152 9.25 10.67 -6.70
N ASN A 153 8.95 11.09 -5.47
CA ASN A 153 7.70 10.82 -4.80
C ASN A 153 7.32 12.02 -3.93
N THR A 154 6.16 11.94 -3.31
CA THR A 154 5.63 13.02 -2.47
C THR A 154 5.21 12.46 -1.13
N THR A 155 5.76 13.00 -0.06
CA THR A 155 5.28 12.68 1.29
C THR A 155 3.92 13.33 1.48
N MET A 156 2.93 12.54 1.85
CA MET A 156 1.56 12.99 2.09
C MET A 156 1.12 12.55 3.48
N GLN A 157 0.22 13.30 4.08
CA GLN A 157 -0.22 13.05 5.44
C GLN A 157 -1.73 13.28 5.58
N LYS A 158 -2.38 12.43 6.36
CA LYS A 158 -3.77 12.56 6.70
C LYS A 158 -3.92 12.56 8.22
N THR A 159 -4.66 13.54 8.75
CA THR A 159 -5.04 13.54 10.16
C THR A 159 -6.15 12.51 10.36
N LEU A 160 -5.96 11.61 11.34
CA LEU A 160 -6.94 10.59 11.65
C LEU A 160 -7.92 11.13 12.70
N ALA A 161 -9.17 10.66 12.59
CA ALA A 161 -10.16 10.98 13.63
C ALA A 161 -9.71 10.38 14.96
N ALA A 162 -9.77 11.17 16.02
CA ALA A 162 -9.45 10.68 17.35
C ALA A 162 -10.43 9.55 17.72
N ALA A 163 -9.86 8.43 18.21
CA ALA A 163 -10.70 7.38 18.79
C ALA A 163 -11.44 7.98 20.00
N PRO A 164 -12.74 7.65 20.21
CA PRO A 164 -13.43 8.13 21.41
C PRO A 164 -12.67 7.71 22.67
N ALA A 165 -12.44 8.67 23.57
CA ALA A 165 -11.80 8.36 24.83
C ALA A 165 -12.68 7.36 25.62
N PRO A 166 -12.09 6.35 26.30
CA PRO A 166 -12.88 5.48 27.16
C PRO A 166 -13.68 6.31 28.17
N GLY A 167 -15.00 6.10 28.21
CA GLY A 167 -15.88 6.83 29.14
C GLY A 167 -16.41 8.16 28.61
N ALA A 168 -16.08 8.57 27.38
CA ALA A 168 -16.60 9.79 26.76
C ALA A 168 -17.96 9.58 26.07
N ALA A 169 -18.56 8.42 26.23
CA ALA A 169 -19.88 8.17 25.67
C ALA A 169 -20.93 8.95 26.50
N THR A 170 -21.60 9.85 25.85
CA THR A 170 -22.77 10.55 26.40
C THR A 170 -24.03 9.98 25.82
#